data_4df54242f88405404fdf988d2be9f54f
#
_entry.id   4df54242f88405404fdf988d2be9f54f
#
_cell.length_a   1.000
_cell.length_b   1.000
_cell.length_c   1.000
_cell.angle_alpha   90.00
_cell.angle_beta   90.00
_cell.angle_gamma   90.00
#
_symmetry.space_group_name_H-M   'P 1'
#
loop_
_entity.id
_entity.type
_entity.pdbx_description
1 polymer ?
#
loop_
_entity_poly.entity_id
_entity_poly.type
_entity_poly.pdbx_seq_one_letter_code
_entity_poly.pdbx_strand_id
1 'polypeptide(L)'
;MDDKHDVVIPLGIKSYDNNFEIKVAVASIKKYFKCLNRIIIVTQIQPIKELGDDIVWIYQDDIYKHDKDANIIEKVRVAIEKVPDLTEDFIMWSDDQFITKDTEWSDTRPRYMKIYNESTLPWFLGMAKARIWYKRLLKCFARFRNNGFGCRFFNPHIPSPFNKNKFMKMCESVPYRIETGITIYSLYYNFIGEKGVPNFDEFHCTSGELNWGGCRWVGFYNSSMRKPEFVEKLKKMFDIK
;
A
#
# COMPACT_ATOMS: atom_id res chain seq x y z
N MET A 1 -25.50 5.63 -8.15
CA MET A 1 -24.99 5.07 -6.85
C MET A 1 -23.54 4.81 -7.10
N ASP A 2 -22.66 5.42 -6.31
CA ASP A 2 -21.22 5.15 -6.45
C ASP A 2 -20.98 3.68 -6.09
N ASP A 3 -20.25 2.97 -6.94
CA ASP A 3 -19.96 1.57 -6.72
C ASP A 3 -19.15 1.41 -5.43
N LYS A 4 -19.52 0.42 -4.61
CA LYS A 4 -18.81 0.11 -3.38
C LYS A 4 -17.63 -0.80 -3.67
N HIS A 5 -16.51 -0.56 -3.00
CA HIS A 5 -15.26 -1.28 -3.22
C HIS A 5 -14.71 -1.88 -1.93
N ASP A 6 -14.16 -3.07 -2.03
CA ASP A 6 -13.43 -3.70 -0.93
C ASP A 6 -12.08 -3.03 -0.74
N VAL A 7 -11.58 -3.05 0.49
CA VAL A 7 -10.23 -2.62 0.86
C VAL A 7 -9.45 -3.83 1.34
N VAL A 8 -8.32 -4.13 0.73
CA VAL A 8 -7.43 -5.24 1.10
C VAL A 8 -6.18 -4.70 1.77
N ILE A 9 -5.91 -5.17 2.99
CA ILE A 9 -4.74 -4.77 3.78
C ILE A 9 -3.87 -5.99 4.06
N PRO A 10 -2.73 -6.16 3.38
CA PRO A 10 -1.74 -7.18 3.70
C PRO A 10 -0.93 -6.75 4.94
N LEU A 11 -1.32 -7.24 6.10
CA LEU A 11 -0.70 -6.86 7.37
C LEU A 11 0.46 -7.78 7.75
N GLY A 12 1.60 -7.18 8.11
CA GLY A 12 2.76 -7.89 8.68
C GLY A 12 2.62 -8.18 10.17
N ILE A 13 3.59 -8.93 10.75
CA ILE A 13 3.63 -9.25 12.21
C ILE A 13 3.95 -8.04 13.08
N LYS A 14 4.58 -7.04 12.52
CA LYS A 14 5.14 -5.89 13.26
C LYS A 14 4.40 -4.62 12.88
N SER A 15 3.15 -4.50 13.30
CA SER A 15 2.53 -3.20 13.47
C SER A 15 3.03 -2.62 14.81
N TYR A 16 3.42 -1.34 14.81
CA TYR A 16 4.01 -0.71 15.98
C TYR A 16 3.02 -0.67 17.16
N ASP A 17 3.53 -0.80 18.38
CA ASP A 17 2.83 -0.63 19.66
C ASP A 17 1.36 -1.13 19.67
N ASN A 18 1.18 -2.41 19.95
CA ASN A 18 -0.15 -3.06 20.01
C ASN A 18 -1.02 -2.85 18.75
N ASN A 19 -0.40 -2.86 17.59
CA ASN A 19 -1.08 -2.70 16.31
C ASN A 19 -1.76 -1.32 16.13
N PHE A 20 -1.19 -0.28 16.72
CA PHE A 20 -1.75 1.07 16.64
C PHE A 20 -1.83 1.59 15.20
N GLU A 21 -0.84 1.29 14.35
CA GLU A 21 -0.83 1.69 12.94
C GLU A 21 -2.06 1.19 12.19
N ILE A 22 -2.35 -0.10 12.28
CA ILE A 22 -3.54 -0.67 11.61
C ILE A 22 -4.85 -0.13 12.21
N LYS A 23 -4.89 0.18 13.52
CA LYS A 23 -6.06 0.81 14.13
C LYS A 23 -6.33 2.18 13.52
N VAL A 24 -5.29 2.99 13.31
CA VAL A 24 -5.39 4.30 12.63
C VAL A 24 -5.85 4.13 11.19
N ALA A 25 -5.24 3.22 10.43
CA ALA A 25 -5.60 2.96 9.04
C ALA A 25 -7.09 2.58 8.92
N VAL A 26 -7.54 1.57 9.66
CA VAL A 26 -8.93 1.09 9.63
C VAL A 26 -9.91 2.18 10.07
N ALA A 27 -9.62 2.90 11.15
CA ALA A 27 -10.49 4.00 11.61
C ALA A 27 -10.60 5.12 10.57
N SER A 28 -9.51 5.46 9.90
CA SER A 28 -9.52 6.46 8.83
C SER A 28 -10.33 6.01 7.61
N ILE A 29 -10.21 4.75 7.20
CA ILE A 29 -10.99 4.16 6.11
C ILE A 29 -12.48 4.24 6.44
N LYS A 30 -12.89 3.72 7.60
CA LYS A 30 -14.29 3.73 8.04
C LYS A 30 -14.88 5.14 8.11
N LYS A 31 -14.07 6.13 8.50
CA LYS A 31 -14.51 7.52 8.65
C LYS A 31 -14.64 8.27 7.34
N TYR A 32 -13.68 8.10 6.44
CA TYR A 32 -13.51 9.00 5.30
C TYR A 32 -13.63 8.35 3.92
N PHE A 33 -13.51 7.03 3.78
CA PHE A 33 -13.64 6.39 2.47
C PHE A 33 -15.11 6.12 2.15
N LYS A 34 -15.71 6.93 1.29
CA LYS A 34 -17.17 6.93 1.03
C LYS A 34 -17.64 5.74 0.21
N CYS A 35 -16.76 5.17 -0.59
CA CYS A 35 -17.03 4.01 -1.44
C CYS A 35 -16.70 2.67 -0.75
N LEU A 36 -16.58 2.64 0.57
CA LEU A 36 -16.25 1.41 1.31
C LEU A 36 -17.38 0.39 1.22
N ASN A 37 -17.04 -0.83 0.77
CA ASN A 37 -17.86 -2.03 0.94
C ASN A 37 -17.50 -2.72 2.25
N ARG A 38 -16.30 -3.30 2.33
CA ARG A 38 -15.76 -3.98 3.52
C ARG A 38 -14.24 -3.90 3.56
N ILE A 39 -13.66 -4.20 4.70
CA ILE A 39 -12.22 -4.27 4.91
C ILE A 39 -11.83 -5.74 5.07
N ILE A 40 -10.80 -6.16 4.33
CA ILE A 40 -10.24 -7.51 4.35
C ILE A 40 -8.79 -7.39 4.80
N ILE A 41 -8.45 -8.01 5.92
CA ILE A 41 -7.07 -8.02 6.46
C ILE A 41 -6.49 -9.42 6.29
N VAL A 42 -5.39 -9.51 5.56
CA VAL A 42 -4.66 -10.78 5.36
C VAL A 42 -3.38 -10.74 6.19
N THR A 43 -3.26 -11.62 7.17
CA THR A 43 -2.23 -11.54 8.18
C THR A 43 -1.93 -12.91 8.81
N GLN A 44 -0.80 -13.00 9.50
CA GLN A 44 -0.44 -14.16 10.34
C GLN A 44 -0.68 -13.92 11.84
N ILE A 45 -1.25 -12.79 12.23
CA ILE A 45 -1.65 -12.52 13.61
C ILE A 45 -3.13 -12.82 13.83
N GLN A 46 -3.53 -13.02 15.07
CA GLN A 46 -4.93 -13.20 15.45
C GLN A 46 -5.74 -11.91 15.20
N PRO A 47 -7.03 -12.04 14.92
CA PRO A 47 -7.91 -10.89 14.77
C PRO A 47 -7.83 -9.93 15.95
N ILE A 48 -7.75 -8.63 15.64
CA ILE A 48 -7.70 -7.55 16.62
C ILE A 48 -9.14 -7.13 16.91
N LYS A 49 -9.67 -7.53 18.06
CA LYS A 49 -11.10 -7.31 18.43
C LYS A 49 -11.52 -5.86 18.40
N GLU A 50 -10.62 -4.94 18.77
CA GLU A 50 -10.89 -3.49 18.82
C GLU A 50 -11.15 -2.87 17.44
N LEU A 51 -10.87 -3.57 16.35
CA LEU A 51 -11.18 -3.10 15.00
C LEU A 51 -12.64 -3.30 14.58
N GLY A 52 -13.37 -4.16 15.32
CA GLY A 52 -14.78 -4.47 15.08
C GLY A 52 -15.01 -5.79 14.34
N ASP A 53 -16.24 -6.27 14.37
CA ASP A 53 -16.65 -7.56 13.81
C ASP A 53 -16.98 -7.51 12.31
N ASP A 54 -16.95 -6.32 11.72
CA ASP A 54 -17.25 -6.06 10.30
C ASP A 54 -16.02 -6.22 9.37
N ILE A 55 -14.90 -6.70 9.93
CA ILE A 55 -13.66 -6.96 9.20
C ILE A 55 -13.54 -8.43 8.84
N VAL A 56 -13.23 -8.70 7.59
CA VAL A 56 -12.90 -10.05 7.11
C VAL A 56 -11.42 -10.34 7.40
N TRP A 57 -11.16 -11.35 8.23
CA TRP A 57 -9.82 -11.77 8.58
C TRP A 57 -9.43 -13.04 7.83
N ILE A 58 -8.27 -13.01 7.17
CA ILE A 58 -7.71 -14.16 6.48
C ILE A 58 -6.34 -14.47 7.07
N TYR A 59 -6.16 -15.67 7.57
CA TYR A 59 -4.87 -16.13 8.05
C TYR A 59 -3.97 -16.53 6.87
N GLN A 60 -2.77 -15.94 6.82
CA GLN A 60 -1.72 -16.26 5.86
C GLN A 60 -0.34 -15.93 6.44
N ASP A 61 0.51 -16.94 6.55
CA ASP A 61 1.89 -16.79 6.98
C ASP A 61 2.74 -16.07 5.94
N ASP A 62 3.80 -15.38 6.42
CA ASP A 62 4.88 -14.91 5.57
C ASP A 62 5.75 -16.10 5.17
N ILE A 63 5.67 -16.49 3.87
CA ILE A 63 6.36 -17.68 3.34
C ILE A 63 7.71 -17.36 2.71
N TYR A 64 7.96 -16.10 2.34
CA TYR A 64 9.21 -15.66 1.73
C TYR A 64 10.11 -15.00 2.77
N LYS A 65 11.11 -15.74 3.25
CA LYS A 65 12.10 -15.21 4.20
C LYS A 65 12.82 -14.02 3.57
N HIS A 66 12.85 -12.88 4.28
CA HIS A 66 13.55 -11.66 3.87
C HIS A 66 13.01 -10.94 2.63
N ASP A 67 11.82 -11.31 2.12
CA ASP A 67 11.17 -10.58 1.03
C ASP A 67 9.78 -10.10 1.44
N LYS A 68 9.72 -8.88 2.00
CA LYS A 68 8.48 -8.24 2.41
C LYS A 68 7.52 -8.07 1.22
N ASP A 69 8.04 -7.65 0.06
CA ASP A 69 7.20 -7.34 -1.09
C ASP A 69 6.56 -8.59 -1.69
N ALA A 70 7.30 -9.70 -1.76
CA ALA A 70 6.73 -10.98 -2.21
C ALA A 70 5.62 -11.48 -1.26
N ASN A 71 5.79 -11.31 0.06
CA ASN A 71 4.75 -11.65 1.03
C ASN A 71 3.50 -10.75 0.90
N ILE A 72 3.68 -9.46 0.60
CA ILE A 72 2.56 -8.55 0.33
C ILE A 72 1.78 -9.02 -0.91
N ILE A 73 2.48 -9.33 -2.01
CA ILE A 73 1.84 -9.83 -3.25
C ILE A 73 1.07 -11.13 -2.96
N GLU A 74 1.67 -12.05 -2.21
CA GLU A 74 1.04 -13.32 -1.86
C GLU A 74 -0.21 -13.12 -0.99
N LYS A 75 -0.19 -12.22 -0.02
CA LYS A 75 -1.37 -11.90 0.80
C LYS A 75 -2.51 -11.33 -0.02
N VAL A 76 -2.22 -10.45 -0.98
CA VAL A 76 -3.26 -9.92 -1.89
C VAL A 76 -3.82 -11.03 -2.78
N ARG A 77 -2.96 -11.93 -3.31
CA ARG A 77 -3.38 -13.10 -4.09
C ARG A 77 -4.33 -13.99 -3.28
N VAL A 78 -3.96 -14.27 -2.02
CA VAL A 78 -4.77 -15.09 -1.11
C VAL A 78 -6.11 -14.42 -0.79
N ALA A 79 -6.15 -13.08 -0.64
CA ALA A 79 -7.41 -12.36 -0.49
C ALA A 79 -8.35 -12.61 -1.67
N ILE A 80 -7.82 -12.50 -2.90
CA ILE A 80 -8.59 -12.72 -4.13
C ILE A 80 -9.13 -14.16 -4.20
N GLU A 81 -8.33 -15.16 -3.80
CA GLU A 81 -8.72 -16.56 -3.86
C GLU A 81 -9.71 -16.97 -2.77
N LYS A 82 -9.54 -16.44 -1.55
CA LYS A 82 -10.37 -16.82 -0.39
C LYS A 82 -11.65 -16.00 -0.20
N VAL A 83 -11.78 -14.88 -0.93
CA VAL A 83 -12.97 -14.02 -0.92
C VAL A 83 -13.60 -14.02 -2.32
N PRO A 84 -14.44 -15.03 -2.66
CA PRO A 84 -14.95 -15.20 -4.03
C PRO A 84 -15.74 -13.99 -4.54
N ASP A 85 -16.43 -13.30 -3.63
CA ASP A 85 -17.23 -12.10 -3.89
C ASP A 85 -16.45 -10.79 -3.67
N LEU A 86 -15.10 -10.85 -3.63
CA LEU A 86 -14.26 -9.65 -3.64
C LEU A 86 -14.63 -8.80 -4.86
N THR A 87 -14.84 -7.50 -4.66
CA THR A 87 -15.15 -6.58 -5.75
C THR A 87 -14.09 -6.66 -6.85
N GLU A 88 -14.50 -6.55 -8.11
CA GLU A 88 -13.57 -6.68 -9.23
C GLU A 88 -12.44 -5.65 -9.16
N ASP A 89 -12.81 -4.41 -8.88
CA ASP A 89 -11.86 -3.36 -8.52
C ASP A 89 -11.92 -3.14 -7.02
N PHE A 90 -10.75 -3.16 -6.37
CA PHE A 90 -10.59 -3.00 -4.93
C PHE A 90 -9.43 -2.06 -4.61
N ILE A 91 -9.35 -1.57 -3.38
CA ILE A 91 -8.23 -0.76 -2.90
C ILE A 91 -7.21 -1.63 -2.18
N MET A 92 -5.98 -1.62 -2.65
CA MET A 92 -4.84 -2.11 -1.90
C MET A 92 -4.36 -1.01 -0.94
N TRP A 93 -4.31 -1.32 0.36
CA TRP A 93 -3.98 -0.39 1.43
C TRP A 93 -2.82 -0.91 2.28
N SER A 94 -2.09 -0.01 2.95
CA SER A 94 -1.01 -0.34 3.88
C SER A 94 -1.35 0.13 5.30
N ASP A 95 -0.83 -0.54 6.32
CA ASP A 95 -1.08 -0.22 7.73
C ASP A 95 -0.46 1.11 8.18
N ASP A 96 0.54 1.61 7.46
CA ASP A 96 1.24 2.86 7.73
C ASP A 96 0.67 4.09 6.98
N GLN A 97 -0.62 4.05 6.65
CA GLN A 97 -1.29 5.08 5.86
C GLN A 97 -2.67 5.41 6.42
N PHE A 98 -3.06 6.68 6.35
CA PHE A 98 -4.43 7.09 6.70
C PHE A 98 -4.92 8.26 5.84
N ILE A 99 -6.23 8.44 5.79
CA ILE A 99 -6.90 9.57 5.14
C ILE A 99 -7.36 10.59 6.17
N THR A 100 -7.37 11.85 5.75
CA THR A 100 -7.68 13.00 6.61
C THR A 100 -8.99 13.70 6.27
N LYS A 101 -9.58 13.39 5.12
CA LYS A 101 -10.83 14.01 4.61
C LYS A 101 -11.59 13.05 3.70
N ASP A 102 -12.85 13.34 3.47
CA ASP A 102 -13.73 12.55 2.62
C ASP A 102 -13.08 12.23 1.27
N THR A 103 -13.15 10.95 0.90
CA THR A 103 -12.42 10.38 -0.22
C THR A 103 -13.35 9.47 -1.02
N GLU A 104 -13.43 9.74 -2.32
CA GLU A 104 -14.18 8.96 -3.28
C GLU A 104 -13.27 8.03 -4.09
N TRP A 105 -13.84 7.08 -4.82
CA TRP A 105 -13.09 6.19 -5.70
C TRP A 105 -12.20 6.96 -6.69
N SER A 106 -12.72 8.01 -7.29
CA SER A 106 -11.99 8.85 -8.25
C SER A 106 -10.73 9.52 -7.69
N ASP A 107 -10.65 9.66 -6.36
CA ASP A 107 -9.47 10.21 -5.68
C ASP A 107 -8.32 9.20 -5.59
N THR A 108 -8.59 7.89 -5.76
CA THR A 108 -7.62 6.80 -5.55
C THR A 108 -6.78 6.46 -6.78
N ARG A 109 -6.62 7.40 -7.71
CA ARG A 109 -5.88 7.19 -8.97
C ARG A 109 -4.47 6.70 -8.75
N PRO A 110 -3.95 5.76 -9.59
CA PRO A 110 -2.57 5.35 -9.54
C PRO A 110 -1.61 6.53 -9.65
N ARG A 111 -0.67 6.66 -8.73
CA ARG A 111 0.27 7.77 -8.70
C ARG A 111 1.70 7.27 -8.76
N TYR A 112 2.53 7.89 -9.58
CA TYR A 112 3.95 7.57 -9.68
C TYR A 112 4.83 8.71 -9.15
N MET A 113 5.94 8.35 -8.54
CA MET A 113 6.91 9.31 -8.01
C MET A 113 7.91 9.75 -9.08
N LYS A 114 8.32 8.83 -9.95
CA LYS A 114 9.34 9.11 -10.96
C LYS A 114 9.29 8.09 -12.10
N ILE A 115 9.73 8.50 -13.28
CA ILE A 115 9.94 7.59 -14.41
C ILE A 115 11.41 7.20 -14.43
N TYR A 116 11.71 5.91 -14.55
CA TYR A 116 13.08 5.43 -14.71
C TYR A 116 13.49 5.51 -16.19
N ASN A 117 14.39 6.42 -16.49
CA ASN A 117 14.99 6.64 -17.81
C ASN A 117 16.40 7.23 -17.66
N GLU A 118 17.06 7.56 -18.77
CA GLU A 118 18.41 8.10 -18.75
C GLU A 118 18.54 9.39 -17.96
N SER A 119 17.59 10.30 -18.07
CA SER A 119 17.64 11.59 -17.37
C SER A 119 17.44 11.47 -15.85
N THR A 120 16.75 10.42 -15.40
CA THR A 120 16.47 10.18 -13.97
C THR A 120 17.40 9.16 -13.34
N LEU A 121 18.19 8.44 -14.13
CA LEU A 121 19.14 7.43 -13.65
C LEU A 121 20.08 7.96 -12.57
N PRO A 122 20.69 9.16 -12.68
CA PRO A 122 21.55 9.71 -11.62
C PRO A 122 20.85 9.81 -10.27
N TRP A 123 19.56 10.19 -10.25
CA TRP A 123 18.77 10.24 -9.02
C TRP A 123 18.59 8.84 -8.40
N PHE A 124 18.21 7.85 -9.22
CA PHE A 124 18.05 6.47 -8.74
C PHE A 124 19.37 5.88 -8.22
N LEU A 125 20.49 6.15 -8.89
CA LEU A 125 21.81 5.71 -8.45
C LEU A 125 22.22 6.37 -7.13
N GLY A 126 21.95 7.67 -6.97
CA GLY A 126 22.16 8.39 -5.71
C GLY A 126 21.39 7.77 -4.55
N MET A 127 20.11 7.50 -4.76
CA MET A 127 19.26 6.84 -3.77
C MET A 127 19.71 5.40 -3.46
N ALA A 128 20.19 4.67 -4.47
CA ALA A 128 20.69 3.31 -4.30
C ALA A 128 21.99 3.25 -3.46
N LYS A 129 22.81 4.29 -3.46
CA LYS A 129 23.96 4.39 -2.55
C LYS A 129 23.52 4.50 -1.10
N ALA A 130 22.45 5.22 -0.82
CA ALA A 130 21.94 5.46 0.52
C ALA A 130 21.06 4.33 1.07
N ARG A 131 20.35 3.59 0.22
CA ARG A 131 19.36 2.60 0.66
C ARG A 131 19.36 1.35 -0.24
N ILE A 132 19.53 0.18 0.38
CA ILE A 132 19.58 -1.12 -0.30
C ILE A 132 18.30 -1.42 -1.10
N TRP A 133 17.16 -0.92 -0.65
CA TRP A 133 15.88 -1.06 -1.34
C TRP A 133 15.91 -0.46 -2.77
N TYR A 134 16.54 0.71 -2.95
CA TYR A 134 16.68 1.30 -4.28
C TYR A 134 17.61 0.50 -5.22
N LYS A 135 18.59 -0.24 -4.67
CA LYS A 135 19.40 -1.18 -5.48
C LYS A 135 18.53 -2.30 -6.06
N ARG A 136 17.60 -2.81 -5.25
CA ARG A 136 16.66 -3.84 -5.69
C ARG A 136 15.69 -3.29 -6.75
N LEU A 137 15.17 -2.07 -6.53
CA LEU A 137 14.29 -1.38 -7.48
C LEU A 137 14.96 -1.16 -8.84
N LEU A 138 16.24 -0.78 -8.87
CA LEU A 138 17.01 -0.65 -10.12
C LEU A 138 17.09 -1.95 -10.90
N LYS A 139 17.35 -3.08 -10.22
CA LYS A 139 17.34 -4.41 -10.85
C LYS A 139 15.96 -4.74 -11.42
N CYS A 140 14.90 -4.39 -10.69
CA CYS A 140 13.53 -4.57 -11.11
C CYS A 140 13.22 -3.80 -12.39
N PHE A 141 13.61 -2.52 -12.48
CA PHE A 141 13.41 -1.71 -13.68
C PHE A 141 14.21 -2.18 -14.90
N ALA A 142 15.46 -2.62 -14.71
CA ALA A 142 16.21 -3.22 -15.79
C ALA A 142 15.47 -4.41 -16.40
N ARG A 143 14.87 -5.23 -15.55
CA ARG A 143 14.09 -6.39 -15.98
C ARG A 143 12.76 -5.99 -16.63
N PHE A 144 12.06 -4.98 -16.11
CA PHE A 144 10.85 -4.46 -16.74
C PHE A 144 11.12 -4.00 -18.17
N ARG A 145 12.22 -3.28 -18.40
CA ARG A 145 12.63 -2.86 -19.74
C ARG A 145 12.87 -4.03 -20.67
N ASN A 146 13.56 -5.07 -20.20
CA ASN A 146 13.84 -6.27 -21.01
C ASN A 146 12.57 -7.05 -21.38
N ASN A 147 11.50 -6.90 -20.60
CA ASN A 147 10.20 -7.55 -20.87
C ASN A 147 9.18 -6.59 -21.51
N GLY A 148 9.59 -5.41 -21.92
CA GLY A 148 8.70 -4.42 -22.56
C GLY A 148 7.69 -3.75 -21.62
N PHE A 149 7.84 -3.90 -20.31
CA PHE A 149 6.97 -3.25 -19.33
C PHE A 149 7.36 -1.78 -19.15
N GLY A 150 6.41 -0.98 -18.64
CA GLY A 150 6.70 0.38 -18.20
C GLY A 150 7.75 0.42 -17.09
N CYS A 151 8.36 1.59 -16.90
CA CYS A 151 9.38 1.81 -15.87
C CYS A 151 9.02 3.00 -14.99
N ARG A 152 7.76 3.12 -14.57
CA ARG A 152 7.32 4.12 -13.60
C ARG A 152 7.48 3.60 -12.19
N PHE A 153 7.99 4.45 -11.33
CA PHE A 153 8.14 4.17 -9.91
C PHE A 153 6.83 4.49 -9.18
N PHE A 154 5.96 3.49 -9.07
CA PHE A 154 4.75 3.54 -8.27
C PHE A 154 5.08 3.06 -6.85
N ASN A 155 5.22 3.96 -5.92
CA ASN A 155 5.31 3.67 -4.48
C ASN A 155 4.91 4.91 -3.67
N PRO A 156 3.70 5.37 -3.83
CA PRO A 156 3.29 6.67 -3.30
C PRO A 156 2.91 6.65 -1.81
N HIS A 157 3.04 5.55 -1.09
CA HIS A 157 2.47 5.43 0.26
C HIS A 157 1.05 5.99 0.36
N ILE A 158 0.24 5.67 -0.65
CA ILE A 158 -1.18 5.99 -0.70
C ILE A 158 -1.97 4.75 -1.11
N PRO A 159 -3.23 4.64 -0.70
CA PRO A 159 -4.13 3.60 -1.20
C PRO A 159 -4.25 3.66 -2.72
N SER A 160 -4.31 2.49 -3.33
CA SER A 160 -4.26 2.41 -4.79
C SER A 160 -5.24 1.38 -5.34
N PRO A 161 -5.97 1.69 -6.43
CA PRO A 161 -6.96 0.80 -7.02
C PRO A 161 -6.30 -0.36 -7.76
N PHE A 162 -6.73 -1.58 -7.49
CA PHE A 162 -6.30 -2.80 -8.15
C PHE A 162 -7.51 -3.52 -8.75
N ASN A 163 -7.32 -4.19 -9.89
CA ASN A 163 -8.32 -5.07 -10.48
C ASN A 163 -7.90 -6.52 -10.24
N LYS A 164 -8.79 -7.34 -9.69
CA LYS A 164 -8.47 -8.73 -9.28
C LYS A 164 -8.00 -9.60 -10.44
N ASN A 165 -8.64 -9.51 -11.61
CA ASN A 165 -8.29 -10.36 -12.76
C ASN A 165 -6.93 -9.97 -13.33
N LYS A 166 -6.64 -8.66 -13.46
CA LYS A 166 -5.33 -8.17 -13.92
C LYS A 166 -4.23 -8.51 -12.93
N PHE A 167 -4.53 -8.46 -11.62
CA PHE A 167 -3.58 -8.81 -10.58
C PHE A 167 -3.22 -10.31 -10.61
N MET A 168 -4.22 -11.18 -10.73
CA MET A 168 -3.98 -12.62 -10.86
C MET A 168 -3.17 -12.95 -12.10
N LYS A 169 -3.50 -12.34 -13.24
CA LYS A 169 -2.71 -12.48 -14.48
C LYS A 169 -1.25 -12.05 -14.29
N MET A 170 -0.99 -10.98 -13.58
CA MET A 170 0.37 -10.58 -13.22
C MET A 170 1.07 -11.64 -12.39
N CYS A 171 0.42 -12.17 -11.36
CA CYS A 171 0.99 -13.21 -10.50
C CYS A 171 1.37 -14.50 -11.27
N GLU A 172 0.61 -14.86 -12.28
CA GLU A 172 0.88 -16.00 -13.17
C GLU A 172 2.02 -15.74 -14.15
N SER A 173 2.15 -14.49 -14.62
CA SER A 173 3.07 -14.11 -15.69
C SER A 173 4.46 -13.70 -15.18
N VAL A 174 4.56 -13.23 -13.94
CA VAL A 174 5.81 -12.69 -13.38
C VAL A 174 6.29 -13.54 -12.20
N PRO A 175 7.54 -14.03 -12.23
CA PRO A 175 8.08 -14.88 -11.16
C PRO A 175 8.46 -14.04 -9.91
N TYR A 176 7.50 -13.29 -9.35
CA TYR A 176 7.72 -12.43 -8.17
C TYR A 176 8.23 -13.21 -6.94
N ARG A 177 8.00 -14.52 -6.91
CA ARG A 177 8.41 -15.41 -5.81
C ARG A 177 9.93 -15.63 -5.71
N ILE A 178 10.66 -15.41 -6.80
CA ILE A 178 12.11 -15.56 -6.86
C ILE A 178 12.84 -14.22 -6.99
N GLU A 179 12.11 -13.13 -7.08
CA GLU A 179 12.64 -11.81 -7.32
C GLU A 179 12.58 -10.96 -6.06
N THR A 180 13.71 -10.64 -5.50
CA THR A 180 13.80 -9.72 -4.37
C THR A 180 13.77 -8.25 -4.83
N GLY A 181 12.96 -7.43 -4.16
CA GLY A 181 12.95 -5.98 -4.33
C GLY A 181 11.93 -5.45 -5.34
N ILE A 182 10.97 -6.28 -5.75
CA ILE A 182 9.85 -5.84 -6.58
C ILE A 182 8.79 -5.23 -5.66
N THR A 183 8.47 -3.94 -5.81
CA THR A 183 7.35 -3.35 -5.11
C THR A 183 6.04 -3.72 -5.81
N ILE A 184 5.02 -4.10 -5.05
CA ILE A 184 3.73 -4.52 -5.59
C ILE A 184 3.13 -3.46 -6.53
N TYR A 185 3.16 -2.19 -6.16
CA TYR A 185 2.61 -1.10 -6.97
C TYR A 185 3.36 -0.94 -8.29
N SER A 186 4.70 -0.87 -8.25
CA SER A 186 5.50 -0.73 -9.47
C SER A 186 5.38 -1.95 -10.37
N LEU A 187 5.32 -3.16 -9.80
CA LEU A 187 5.11 -4.36 -10.59
C LEU A 187 3.74 -4.34 -11.27
N TYR A 188 2.68 -4.17 -10.49
CA TYR A 188 1.31 -4.26 -11.01
C TYR A 188 1.03 -3.22 -12.08
N TYR A 189 1.27 -1.93 -11.79
CA TYR A 189 0.92 -0.87 -12.73
C TYR A 189 1.78 -0.86 -14.01
N ASN A 190 3.05 -1.20 -13.92
CA ASN A 190 3.88 -1.34 -15.13
C ASN A 190 3.49 -2.57 -15.95
N PHE A 191 3.11 -3.68 -15.31
CA PHE A 191 2.63 -4.88 -15.98
C PHE A 191 1.36 -4.62 -16.80
N ILE A 192 0.38 -3.92 -16.21
CA ILE A 192 -0.88 -3.60 -16.91
C ILE A 192 -0.79 -2.40 -17.86
N GLY A 193 0.38 -1.77 -17.97
CA GLY A 193 0.59 -0.60 -18.83
C GLY A 193 -0.05 0.70 -18.32
N GLU A 194 -0.39 0.77 -17.03
CA GLU A 194 -1.00 1.96 -16.42
C GLU A 194 -0.03 3.14 -16.42
N LYS A 195 -0.50 4.29 -16.91
CA LYS A 195 0.32 5.50 -16.96
C LYS A 195 0.33 6.23 -15.62
N GLY A 196 -0.77 6.19 -14.87
CA GLY A 196 -0.93 6.93 -13.64
C GLY A 196 -0.76 8.44 -13.80
N VAL A 197 -0.82 9.14 -12.68
CA VAL A 197 -0.55 10.58 -12.61
C VAL A 197 0.67 10.85 -11.72
N PRO A 198 1.41 11.95 -11.92
CA PRO A 198 2.48 12.33 -11.00
C PRO A 198 1.95 12.50 -9.58
N ASN A 199 2.76 12.12 -8.59
CA ASN A 199 2.41 12.30 -7.18
C ASN A 199 2.72 13.73 -6.74
N PHE A 200 1.69 14.57 -6.63
CA PHE A 200 1.80 15.96 -6.15
C PHE A 200 0.70 16.27 -5.14
N ASP A 201 0.99 17.17 -4.23
CA ASP A 201 0.13 18.01 -3.37
C ASP A 201 -0.88 17.38 -2.40
N GLU A 202 -1.38 16.16 -2.61
CA GLU A 202 -2.35 15.53 -1.70
C GLU A 202 -1.74 14.46 -0.79
N PHE A 203 -0.46 14.21 -0.91
CA PHE A 203 0.26 13.21 -0.12
C PHE A 203 1.37 13.84 0.73
N HIS A 204 1.43 13.43 1.98
CA HIS A 204 2.50 13.77 2.90
C HIS A 204 3.00 12.52 3.62
N CYS A 205 4.32 12.35 3.68
CA CYS A 205 4.94 11.31 4.51
C CYS A 205 5.59 11.98 5.71
N THR A 206 5.03 11.73 6.89
CA THR A 206 5.46 12.38 8.12
C THR A 206 6.42 11.54 8.93
N SER A 207 7.41 12.20 9.54
CA SER A 207 8.25 11.63 10.61
C SER A 207 7.70 11.96 12.00
N GLY A 208 6.41 12.34 12.08
CA GLY A 208 5.70 12.74 13.30
C GLY A 208 5.45 14.24 13.41
N GLU A 209 5.52 14.96 12.27
CA GLU A 209 5.03 16.33 12.20
C GLU A 209 3.50 16.34 12.30
N LEU A 210 2.95 17.35 12.98
CA LEU A 210 1.52 17.46 13.24
C LEU A 210 0.76 18.24 12.17
N ASN A 211 1.44 18.98 11.31
CA ASN A 211 0.84 19.72 10.21
C ASN A 211 1.10 19.00 8.88
N TRP A 212 0.03 18.53 8.24
CA TRP A 212 0.09 17.81 6.97
C TRP A 212 -0.37 18.66 5.78
N GLY A 213 -0.42 19.98 5.93
CA GLY A 213 -0.72 20.92 4.86
C GLY A 213 -2.07 20.70 4.15
N GLY A 214 -3.05 20.10 4.83
CA GLY A 214 -4.34 19.77 4.24
C GLY A 214 -4.30 18.58 3.25
N CYS A 215 -3.20 17.83 3.22
CA CYS A 215 -3.08 16.62 2.40
C CYS A 215 -4.19 15.62 2.71
N ARG A 216 -4.71 14.96 1.68
CA ARG A 216 -5.71 13.89 1.79
C ARG A 216 -5.10 12.61 2.34
N TRP A 217 -3.91 12.28 1.86
CA TRP A 217 -3.20 11.05 2.16
C TRP A 217 -2.00 11.33 3.06
N VAL A 218 -1.90 10.60 4.15
CA VAL A 218 -0.75 10.70 5.04
C VAL A 218 -0.17 9.30 5.27
N GLY A 219 1.08 9.13 4.84
CA GLY A 219 1.92 8.00 5.24
C GLY A 219 2.80 8.41 6.41
N PHE A 220 3.18 7.47 7.24
CA PHE A 220 4.06 7.74 8.37
C PHE A 220 5.10 6.64 8.55
N TYR A 221 6.19 6.97 9.20
CA TYR A 221 7.25 6.02 9.53
C TYR A 221 7.12 5.54 10.97
N ASN A 222 7.67 4.38 11.30
CA ASN A 222 7.74 3.87 12.68
C ASN A 222 8.35 4.88 13.66
N SER A 223 9.22 5.77 13.19
CA SER A 223 9.76 6.87 14.00
C SER A 223 8.70 7.88 14.46
N SER A 224 7.64 8.04 13.69
CA SER A 224 6.52 8.94 14.04
C SER A 224 5.78 8.45 15.26
N MET A 225 5.63 7.13 15.39
CA MET A 225 4.95 6.49 16.52
C MET A 225 5.70 6.61 17.85
N ARG A 226 6.98 7.03 17.82
CA ARG A 226 7.78 7.30 19.03
C ARG A 226 7.56 8.71 19.58
N LYS A 227 6.72 9.52 18.91
CA LYS A 227 6.39 10.88 19.34
C LYS A 227 5.01 10.91 20.00
N PRO A 228 4.93 11.09 21.33
CA PRO A 228 3.65 11.02 22.05
C PRO A 228 2.60 11.97 21.51
N GLU A 229 3.00 13.21 21.17
CA GLU A 229 2.10 14.22 20.61
C GLU A 229 1.49 13.79 19.26
N PHE A 230 2.22 13.04 18.44
CA PHE A 230 1.71 12.49 17.18
C PHE A 230 0.68 11.39 17.44
N VAL A 231 1.00 10.46 18.34
CA VAL A 231 0.10 9.38 18.73
C VAL A 231 -1.19 9.92 19.35
N GLU A 232 -1.10 10.88 20.27
CA GLU A 232 -2.26 11.48 20.91
C GLU A 232 -3.14 12.26 19.91
N LYS A 233 -2.52 12.93 18.91
CA LYS A 233 -3.29 13.55 17.84
C LYS A 233 -4.09 12.53 17.04
N LEU A 234 -3.47 11.39 16.67
CA LEU A 234 -4.16 10.32 15.93
C LEU A 234 -5.26 9.68 16.76
N LYS A 235 -5.01 9.39 18.04
CA LYS A 235 -6.04 8.89 18.96
C LYS A 235 -7.26 9.81 18.99
N LYS A 236 -7.04 11.11 19.19
CA LYS A 236 -8.11 12.11 19.20
C LYS A 236 -8.83 12.23 17.85
N MET A 237 -8.09 12.18 16.75
CA MET A 237 -8.65 12.33 15.40
C MET A 237 -9.55 11.16 15.01
N PHE A 238 -9.21 9.95 15.45
CA PHE A 238 -9.86 8.71 15.06
C PHE A 238 -10.59 7.99 16.21
N ASP A 239 -10.70 8.63 17.37
CA ASP A 239 -11.37 8.09 18.58
C ASP A 239 -10.82 6.72 18.99
N ILE A 240 -9.49 6.56 18.94
CA ILE A 240 -8.79 5.33 19.30
C ILE A 240 -8.40 5.39 20.79
N LYS A 241 -8.83 4.38 21.53
CA LYS A 241 -8.53 4.22 22.98
C LYS A 241 -7.13 3.67 23.22
#